data_eb0c25b7cf3c67b2e7fc0df290bc3f8f
#
_entry.id   eb0c25b7cf3c67b2e7fc0df290bc3f8f
#
_cell.length_a   1.000
_cell.length_b   1.000
_cell.length_c   1.000
_cell.angle_alpha   90.00
_cell.angle_beta   90.00
_cell.angle_gamma   90.00
#
_symmetry.space_group_name_H-M   'P 1'
#
loop_
_entity.id
_entity.type
_entity.pdbx_description
1 polymer ?
#
loop_
_entity_poly.entity_id
_entity_poly.type
_entity_poly.pdbx_seq_one_letter_code
_entity_poly.pdbx_strand_id
1 'polypeptide(L)'
;MEFNKYFDHTFLKAFATKQDIDTLCQQAKELNTASVCVNEEWVAYCKNLLKDTDVMVCSVVGFPLGQCGLNTKAYETKEALKDGADEIDYVLNVGNVKMGNFDKIKEEMATLTKICHDQNKGIKVIFENCYLTKEEIKKCAEIAKEVKPDFIKTSTGFGTGGATIEDVKLMKDTVGNEVEVKAAGGIHSYAEVKEMIEAGATRIGASATVQIIEEYNK
;
A
#
# COMPACT_ATOMS: atom_id res chain seq x y z
N MET A 1 -4.78 5.71 17.83
CA MET A 1 -4.18 4.48 17.25
C MET A 1 -2.81 4.29 17.90
N GLU A 2 -2.45 3.06 18.28
CA GLU A 2 -1.10 2.76 18.76
C GLU A 2 -0.09 2.99 17.63
N PHE A 3 1.12 3.49 17.94
CA PHE A 3 2.11 3.87 16.93
C PHE A 3 2.48 2.70 16.00
N ASN A 4 2.62 1.50 16.54
CA ASN A 4 2.96 0.31 15.77
C ASN A 4 1.90 -0.07 14.71
N LYS A 5 0.64 0.30 14.94
CA LYS A 5 -0.47 0.05 14.01
C LYS A 5 -0.50 1.00 12.80
N TYR A 6 0.42 1.96 12.72
CA TYR A 6 0.62 2.70 11.48
C TYR A 6 1.38 1.89 10.42
N PHE A 7 2.10 0.81 10.77
CA PHE A 7 3.05 0.17 9.87
C PHE A 7 2.51 -1.05 9.13
N ASP A 8 2.69 -1.02 7.79
CA ASP A 8 2.77 -2.21 6.96
C ASP A 8 4.25 -2.59 6.87
N HIS A 9 4.69 -3.58 7.66
CA HIS A 9 6.07 -4.06 7.67
C HIS A 9 6.35 -4.80 6.38
N THR A 10 7.28 -4.28 5.56
CA THR A 10 7.34 -4.58 4.12
C THR A 10 8.61 -5.30 3.71
N PHE A 11 8.47 -6.41 2.95
CA PHE A 11 9.56 -7.07 2.26
C PHE A 11 9.13 -7.51 0.85
N LEU A 12 9.59 -6.77 -0.19
CA LEU A 12 9.17 -6.94 -1.59
C LEU A 12 10.36 -7.23 -2.53
N LYS A 13 11.53 -7.62 -1.98
CA LYS A 13 12.71 -7.89 -2.80
C LYS A 13 12.49 -9.11 -3.67
N ALA A 14 12.93 -9.04 -4.94
CA ALA A 14 12.81 -10.15 -5.90
C ALA A 14 13.54 -11.44 -5.48
N PHE A 15 14.50 -11.31 -4.57
CA PHE A 15 15.28 -12.42 -4.02
C PHE A 15 14.82 -12.88 -2.63
N ALA A 16 13.56 -12.55 -2.23
CA ALA A 16 13.00 -12.97 -0.96
C ALA A 16 13.09 -14.48 -0.77
N THR A 17 13.63 -14.89 0.35
CA THR A 17 13.73 -16.29 0.76
C THR A 17 12.76 -16.58 1.89
N LYS A 18 12.52 -17.87 2.13
CA LYS A 18 11.72 -18.32 3.28
C LYS A 18 12.20 -17.71 4.60
N GLN A 19 13.53 -17.64 4.79
CA GLN A 19 14.13 -17.09 6.01
C GLN A 19 13.82 -15.58 6.16
N ASP A 20 13.82 -14.81 5.06
CA ASP A 20 13.47 -13.41 5.09
C ASP A 20 12.01 -13.21 5.53
N ILE A 21 11.10 -14.06 5.04
CA ILE A 21 9.68 -14.01 5.39
C ILE A 21 9.43 -14.50 6.83
N ASP A 22 10.15 -15.54 7.30
CA ASP A 22 10.11 -15.95 8.70
C ASP A 22 10.50 -14.79 9.62
N THR A 23 11.59 -14.08 9.29
CA THR A 23 12.06 -12.90 10.03
C THR A 23 11.04 -11.76 10.00
N LEU A 24 10.48 -11.44 8.82
CA LEU A 24 9.45 -10.41 8.65
C LEU A 24 8.23 -10.68 9.55
N CYS A 25 7.70 -11.90 9.49
CA CYS A 25 6.53 -12.28 10.28
C CYS A 25 6.81 -12.30 11.78
N GLN A 26 8.01 -12.73 12.19
CA GLN A 26 8.41 -12.70 13.60
C GLN A 26 8.48 -11.26 14.12
N GLN A 27 9.15 -10.36 13.39
CA GLN A 27 9.23 -8.95 13.73
C GLN A 27 7.84 -8.30 13.79
N ALA A 28 6.97 -8.60 12.82
CA ALA A 28 5.61 -8.07 12.79
C ALA A 28 4.77 -8.51 14.00
N LYS A 29 4.94 -9.76 14.48
CA LYS A 29 4.30 -10.25 15.72
C LYS A 29 4.80 -9.51 16.95
N GLU A 30 6.14 -9.42 17.10
CA GLU A 30 6.78 -8.80 18.26
C GLU A 30 6.42 -7.32 18.38
N LEU A 31 6.35 -6.63 17.24
CA LEU A 31 6.02 -5.21 17.16
C LEU A 31 4.50 -4.96 17.08
N ASN A 32 3.69 -5.98 16.87
CA ASN A 32 2.24 -5.85 16.66
C ASN A 32 1.87 -4.83 15.58
N THR A 33 2.53 -4.91 14.40
CA THR A 33 2.28 -4.01 13.27
C THR A 33 0.86 -4.15 12.71
N ALA A 34 0.41 -3.24 11.85
CA ALA A 34 -0.89 -3.36 11.19
C ALA A 34 -0.91 -4.56 10.23
N SER A 35 0.13 -4.69 9.41
CA SER A 35 0.26 -5.79 8.47
C SER A 35 1.73 -6.15 8.20
N VAL A 36 1.93 -7.30 7.53
CA VAL A 36 3.09 -7.53 6.67
C VAL A 36 2.69 -7.28 5.21
N CYS A 37 3.61 -6.72 4.40
CA CYS A 37 3.36 -6.48 2.97
C CYS A 37 4.39 -7.26 2.14
N VAL A 38 3.88 -8.18 1.31
CA VAL A 38 4.69 -9.16 0.57
C VAL A 38 4.23 -9.32 -0.89
N ASN A 39 5.04 -9.99 -1.72
CA ASN A 39 4.59 -10.47 -3.02
C ASN A 39 3.63 -11.66 -2.85
N GLU A 40 2.77 -11.89 -3.84
CA GLU A 40 1.66 -12.86 -3.80
C GLU A 40 2.11 -14.28 -3.45
N GLU A 41 3.23 -14.77 -3.97
CA GLU A 41 3.85 -16.06 -3.65
C GLU A 41 3.95 -16.36 -2.14
N TRP A 42 4.07 -15.31 -1.31
CA TRP A 42 4.27 -15.44 0.13
C TRP A 42 3.00 -15.30 0.97
N VAL A 43 1.87 -14.99 0.35
CA VAL A 43 0.62 -14.67 1.08
C VAL A 43 0.15 -15.84 1.95
N ALA A 44 -0.03 -17.03 1.37
CA ALA A 44 -0.47 -18.21 2.10
C ALA A 44 0.50 -18.60 3.22
N TYR A 45 1.80 -18.43 2.98
CA TYR A 45 2.82 -18.71 3.98
C TYR A 45 2.77 -17.72 5.15
N CYS A 46 2.71 -16.41 4.88
CA CYS A 46 2.52 -15.38 5.91
C CYS A 46 1.23 -15.59 6.70
N LYS A 47 0.12 -15.90 6.01
CA LYS A 47 -1.16 -16.14 6.66
C LYS A 47 -1.10 -17.29 7.65
N ASN A 48 -0.41 -18.37 7.31
CA ASN A 48 -0.20 -19.49 8.25
C ASN A 48 0.66 -19.07 9.45
N LEU A 49 1.74 -18.30 9.23
CA LEU A 49 2.61 -17.83 10.32
C LEU A 49 1.89 -16.87 11.26
N LEU A 50 0.97 -16.04 10.77
CA LEU A 50 0.32 -14.95 11.50
C LEU A 50 -1.08 -15.30 12.02
N LYS A 51 -1.56 -16.53 11.85
CA LYS A 51 -2.95 -16.98 12.11
C LYS A 51 -3.49 -16.71 13.51
N ASP A 52 -2.60 -16.65 14.51
CA ASP A 52 -2.98 -16.45 15.92
C ASP A 52 -2.66 -15.00 16.39
N THR A 53 -2.63 -14.04 15.46
CA THR A 53 -2.32 -12.64 15.70
C THR A 53 -3.31 -11.71 14.99
N ASP A 54 -3.33 -10.42 15.37
CA ASP A 54 -4.08 -9.36 14.69
C ASP A 54 -3.32 -8.72 13.52
N VAL A 55 -2.15 -9.26 13.16
CA VAL A 55 -1.34 -8.74 12.05
C VAL A 55 -1.92 -9.23 10.73
N MET A 56 -2.35 -8.31 9.89
CA MET A 56 -2.91 -8.61 8.58
C MET A 56 -1.82 -9.00 7.57
N VAL A 57 -2.24 -9.68 6.49
CA VAL A 57 -1.38 -9.97 5.34
C VAL A 57 -1.83 -9.10 4.16
N CYS A 58 -0.95 -8.22 3.69
CA CYS A 58 -1.13 -7.38 2.53
C CYS A 58 -0.34 -7.95 1.35
N SER A 59 -0.97 -8.10 0.18
CA SER A 59 -0.31 -8.48 -1.08
C SER A 59 -0.25 -7.31 -2.02
N VAL A 60 0.81 -7.25 -2.85
CA VAL A 60 0.88 -6.30 -3.97
C VAL A 60 0.32 -6.92 -5.25
N VAL A 61 -0.24 -6.10 -6.17
CA VAL A 61 -0.86 -6.51 -7.43
C VAL A 61 -0.46 -5.55 -8.56
N GLY A 62 -0.15 -6.11 -9.74
CA GLY A 62 0.34 -5.34 -10.87
C GLY A 62 1.67 -4.64 -10.58
N PHE A 63 2.42 -5.18 -9.65
CA PHE A 63 3.54 -4.51 -8.99
C PHE A 63 4.89 -4.86 -9.63
N PRO A 64 5.87 -3.92 -9.75
CA PRO A 64 5.74 -2.51 -9.34
C PRO A 64 5.28 -1.54 -10.44
N LEU A 65 5.09 -2.00 -11.68
CA LEU A 65 4.96 -1.13 -12.86
C LEU A 65 3.52 -0.69 -13.18
N GLY A 66 2.51 -1.40 -12.70
CA GLY A 66 1.12 -1.12 -13.03
C GLY A 66 0.71 -1.33 -14.50
N GLN A 67 1.64 -1.81 -15.35
CA GLN A 67 1.49 -1.85 -16.82
C GLN A 67 0.74 -3.09 -17.37
N CYS A 68 0.30 -3.99 -16.52
CA CYS A 68 -0.56 -5.09 -16.96
C CYS A 68 -2.02 -4.64 -17.13
N GLY A 69 -2.78 -5.38 -17.94
CA GLY A 69 -4.19 -5.09 -18.20
C GLY A 69 -5.08 -5.35 -16.99
N LEU A 70 -6.25 -4.72 -16.95
CA LEU A 70 -7.23 -4.84 -15.87
C LEU A 70 -7.58 -6.29 -15.52
N ASN A 71 -7.83 -7.13 -16.53
CA ASN A 71 -8.17 -8.55 -16.31
C ASN A 71 -7.04 -9.32 -15.60
N THR A 72 -5.78 -8.99 -15.87
CA THR A 72 -4.62 -9.58 -15.20
C THR A 72 -4.58 -9.15 -13.73
N LYS A 73 -4.74 -7.85 -13.45
CA LYS A 73 -4.80 -7.34 -12.07
C LYS A 73 -5.99 -7.95 -11.31
N ALA A 74 -7.15 -8.06 -11.94
CA ALA A 74 -8.33 -8.66 -11.34
C ALA A 74 -8.12 -10.15 -11.02
N TYR A 75 -7.41 -10.87 -11.87
CA TYR A 75 -7.05 -12.28 -11.62
C TYR A 75 -6.07 -12.39 -10.46
N GLU A 76 -4.97 -11.65 -10.50
CA GLU A 76 -3.95 -11.60 -9.45
C GLU A 76 -4.56 -11.21 -8.09
N THR A 77 -5.46 -10.21 -8.07
CA THR A 77 -6.21 -9.83 -6.87
C THR A 77 -7.00 -10.99 -6.28
N LYS A 78 -7.73 -11.74 -7.13
CA LYS A 78 -8.54 -12.88 -6.69
C LYS A 78 -7.70 -14.03 -6.15
N GLU A 79 -6.56 -14.34 -6.79
CA GLU A 79 -5.65 -15.39 -6.30
C GLU A 79 -5.02 -14.97 -4.95
N ALA A 80 -4.53 -13.73 -4.82
CA ALA A 80 -4.01 -13.25 -3.54
C ALA A 80 -5.05 -13.30 -2.41
N LEU A 81 -6.31 -12.93 -2.68
CA LEU A 81 -7.40 -13.02 -1.71
C LEU A 81 -7.73 -14.48 -1.34
N LYS A 82 -7.73 -15.38 -2.30
CA LYS A 82 -7.94 -16.82 -2.11
C LYS A 82 -6.82 -17.42 -1.23
N ASP A 83 -5.59 -16.97 -1.38
CA ASP A 83 -4.43 -17.37 -0.58
C ASP A 83 -4.42 -16.76 0.83
N GLY A 84 -5.38 -15.87 1.10
CA GLY A 84 -5.65 -15.35 2.44
C GLY A 84 -5.17 -13.93 2.68
N ALA A 85 -4.88 -13.13 1.64
CA ALA A 85 -4.61 -11.71 1.82
C ALA A 85 -5.80 -11.00 2.48
N ASP A 86 -5.50 -10.13 3.42
CA ASP A 86 -6.48 -9.28 4.12
C ASP A 86 -6.58 -7.91 3.47
N GLU A 87 -5.51 -7.46 2.80
CA GLU A 87 -5.43 -6.20 2.07
C GLU A 87 -4.68 -6.39 0.75
N ILE A 88 -5.04 -5.60 -0.25
CA ILE A 88 -4.40 -5.56 -1.58
C ILE A 88 -3.86 -4.15 -1.86
N ASP A 89 -2.57 -4.04 -2.19
CA ASP A 89 -1.93 -2.81 -2.66
C ASP A 89 -1.70 -2.94 -4.18
N TYR A 90 -2.57 -2.43 -5.04
CA TYR A 90 -2.34 -2.50 -6.48
C TYR A 90 -1.75 -1.20 -7.05
N VAL A 91 -0.93 -1.32 -8.10
CA VAL A 91 -0.38 -0.16 -8.81
C VAL A 91 -1.32 0.23 -9.95
N LEU A 92 -1.79 1.48 -9.96
CA LEU A 92 -2.58 1.98 -11.10
C LEU A 92 -1.75 2.02 -12.38
N ASN A 93 -2.41 2.03 -13.56
CA ASN A 93 -1.69 2.14 -14.82
C ASN A 93 -1.22 3.58 -15.07
N VAL A 94 0.04 3.87 -14.67
CA VAL A 94 0.66 5.20 -14.82
C VAL A 94 0.61 5.69 -16.27
N GLY A 95 0.78 4.80 -17.26
CA GLY A 95 0.68 5.15 -18.67
C GLY A 95 -0.70 5.70 -19.05
N ASN A 96 -1.79 5.12 -18.51
CA ASN A 96 -3.13 5.65 -18.72
C ASN A 96 -3.30 7.04 -18.10
N VAL A 97 -2.73 7.29 -16.92
CA VAL A 97 -2.73 8.64 -16.31
C VAL A 97 -2.02 9.63 -17.23
N LYS A 98 -0.81 9.31 -17.70
CA LYS A 98 -0.02 10.18 -18.60
C LYS A 98 -0.72 10.48 -19.92
N MET A 99 -1.57 9.58 -20.40
CA MET A 99 -2.40 9.77 -21.61
C MET A 99 -3.72 10.48 -21.33
N GLY A 100 -4.04 10.82 -20.08
CA GLY A 100 -5.32 11.41 -19.69
C GLY A 100 -6.51 10.44 -19.78
N ASN A 101 -6.28 9.13 -19.82
CA ASN A 101 -7.31 8.09 -19.88
C ASN A 101 -7.95 7.83 -18.51
N PHE A 102 -8.49 8.87 -17.89
CA PHE A 102 -9.02 8.79 -16.52
C PHE A 102 -10.26 7.89 -16.37
N ASP A 103 -11.03 7.69 -17.42
CA ASP A 103 -12.14 6.71 -17.42
C ASP A 103 -11.63 5.29 -17.19
N LYS A 104 -10.47 4.93 -17.81
CA LYS A 104 -9.83 3.62 -17.58
C LYS A 104 -9.27 3.50 -16.17
N ILE A 105 -8.73 4.58 -15.61
CA ILE A 105 -8.28 4.61 -14.21
C ILE A 105 -9.46 4.40 -13.26
N LYS A 106 -10.58 5.05 -13.52
CA LYS A 106 -11.81 4.88 -12.73
C LYS A 106 -12.37 3.47 -12.82
N GLU A 107 -12.43 2.90 -14.03
CA GLU A 107 -12.87 1.53 -14.26
C GLU A 107 -11.96 0.51 -13.53
N GLU A 108 -10.64 0.67 -13.62
CA GLU A 108 -9.65 -0.16 -12.95
C GLU A 108 -9.85 -0.10 -11.43
N MET A 109 -9.90 1.11 -10.89
CA MET A 109 -10.07 1.33 -9.45
C MET A 109 -11.40 0.76 -8.94
N ALA A 110 -12.51 1.03 -9.63
CA ALA A 110 -13.83 0.52 -9.24
C ALA A 110 -13.92 -1.01 -9.30
N THR A 111 -13.34 -1.61 -10.34
CA THR A 111 -13.35 -3.07 -10.51
C THR A 111 -12.59 -3.77 -9.38
N LEU A 112 -11.36 -3.32 -9.08
CA LEU A 112 -10.52 -3.94 -8.07
C LEU A 112 -11.06 -3.67 -6.65
N THR A 113 -11.56 -2.46 -6.39
CA THR A 113 -12.22 -2.13 -5.12
C THR A 113 -13.42 -3.04 -4.87
N LYS A 114 -14.25 -3.24 -5.88
CA LYS A 114 -15.41 -4.14 -5.76
C LYS A 114 -14.98 -5.58 -5.45
N ILE A 115 -13.94 -6.10 -6.10
CA ILE A 115 -13.45 -7.46 -5.85
C ILE A 115 -13.03 -7.66 -4.40
N CYS A 116 -12.33 -6.67 -3.82
CA CYS A 116 -11.90 -6.72 -2.42
C CYS A 116 -13.08 -6.55 -1.45
N HIS A 117 -13.90 -5.53 -1.66
CA HIS A 117 -15.03 -5.22 -0.78
C HIS A 117 -16.10 -6.31 -0.77
N ASP A 118 -16.37 -6.99 -1.89
CA ASP A 118 -17.30 -8.14 -1.94
C ASP A 118 -16.86 -9.29 -0.99
N GLN A 119 -15.56 -9.32 -0.61
CA GLN A 119 -15.01 -10.30 0.33
C GLN A 119 -14.67 -9.69 1.71
N ASN A 120 -15.08 -8.46 2.00
CA ASN A 120 -14.75 -7.70 3.21
C ASN A 120 -13.23 -7.57 3.42
N LYS A 121 -12.49 -7.33 2.33
CA LYS A 121 -11.04 -7.13 2.32
C LYS A 121 -10.68 -5.71 1.93
N GLY A 122 -9.56 -5.20 2.50
CA GLY A 122 -9.08 -3.85 2.22
C GLY A 122 -8.37 -3.73 0.87
N ILE A 123 -8.37 -2.51 0.33
CA ILE A 123 -7.65 -2.20 -0.91
C ILE A 123 -6.97 -0.84 -0.86
N LYS A 124 -5.75 -0.77 -1.39
CA LYS A 124 -4.98 0.47 -1.51
C LYS A 124 -4.53 0.67 -2.95
N VAL A 125 -4.67 1.89 -3.45
CA VAL A 125 -4.32 2.27 -4.82
C VAL A 125 -2.98 2.99 -4.83
N ILE A 126 -1.94 2.38 -5.39
CA ILE A 126 -0.62 3.00 -5.51
C ILE A 126 -0.59 3.89 -6.76
N PHE A 127 -0.36 5.18 -6.57
CA PHE A 127 -0.31 6.16 -7.66
C PHE A 127 1.05 6.21 -8.35
N GLU A 128 2.13 5.88 -7.64
CA GLU A 128 3.53 6.08 -8.06
C GLU A 128 3.82 7.53 -8.40
N ASN A 129 3.66 8.38 -7.39
CA ASN A 129 3.68 9.85 -7.49
C ASN A 129 4.91 10.40 -8.19
N CYS A 130 6.07 9.74 -8.09
CA CYS A 130 7.31 10.20 -8.71
C CYS A 130 7.24 10.31 -10.25
N TYR A 131 6.23 9.71 -10.89
CA TYR A 131 5.99 9.82 -12.33
C TYR A 131 4.84 10.77 -12.68
N LEU A 132 4.14 11.32 -11.70
CA LEU A 132 2.94 12.13 -11.89
C LEU A 132 3.19 13.61 -11.59
N THR A 133 2.46 14.48 -12.28
CA THR A 133 2.35 15.89 -11.89
C THR A 133 1.38 16.03 -10.73
N LYS A 134 1.38 17.19 -10.05
CA LYS A 134 0.44 17.47 -8.95
C LYS A 134 -1.02 17.42 -9.41
N GLU A 135 -1.30 17.88 -10.64
CA GLU A 135 -2.62 17.85 -11.27
C GLU A 135 -3.06 16.39 -11.52
N GLU A 136 -2.15 15.53 -11.97
CA GLU A 136 -2.43 14.10 -12.19
C GLU A 136 -2.69 13.38 -10.87
N ILE A 137 -1.89 13.65 -9.82
CA ILE A 137 -2.10 13.12 -8.47
C ILE A 137 -3.47 13.54 -7.95
N LYS A 138 -3.78 14.83 -8.04
CA LYS A 138 -5.08 15.36 -7.63
C LYS A 138 -6.24 14.70 -8.38
N LYS A 139 -6.11 14.53 -9.70
CA LYS A 139 -7.15 13.90 -10.52
C LYS A 139 -7.37 12.43 -10.13
N CYS A 140 -6.31 11.67 -9.88
CA CYS A 140 -6.42 10.30 -9.39
C CYS A 140 -7.07 10.25 -7.99
N ALA A 141 -6.74 11.19 -7.11
CA ALA A 141 -7.34 11.29 -5.78
C ALA A 141 -8.84 11.67 -5.84
N GLU A 142 -9.25 12.54 -6.77
CA GLU A 142 -10.68 12.86 -7.03
C GLU A 142 -11.44 11.59 -7.46
N ILE A 143 -10.85 10.78 -8.35
CA ILE A 143 -11.44 9.49 -8.76
C ILE A 143 -11.54 8.53 -7.56
N ALA A 144 -10.50 8.46 -6.73
CA ALA A 144 -10.53 7.63 -5.52
C ALA A 144 -11.63 8.08 -4.55
N LYS A 145 -11.85 9.38 -4.41
CA LYS A 145 -12.96 9.93 -3.60
C LYS A 145 -14.33 9.49 -4.09
N GLU A 146 -14.51 9.33 -5.42
CA GLU A 146 -15.77 8.84 -6.00
C GLU A 146 -15.92 7.31 -5.85
N VAL A 147 -14.84 6.56 -6.06
CA VAL A 147 -14.84 5.08 -6.06
C VAL A 147 -14.80 4.51 -4.63
N LYS A 148 -14.12 5.20 -3.71
CA LYS A 148 -13.96 4.85 -2.29
C LYS A 148 -13.20 3.53 -2.04
N PRO A 149 -11.96 3.37 -2.58
CA PRO A 149 -11.05 2.39 -2.01
C PRO A 149 -10.74 2.77 -0.55
N ASP A 150 -10.20 1.86 0.25
CA ASP A 150 -9.87 2.17 1.65
C ASP A 150 -8.72 3.16 1.75
N PHE A 151 -7.70 3.01 0.88
CA PHE A 151 -6.54 3.89 0.84
C PHE A 151 -6.14 4.29 -0.57
N ILE A 152 -5.52 5.46 -0.67
CA ILE A 152 -4.62 5.83 -1.75
C ILE A 152 -3.18 5.83 -1.20
N LYS A 153 -2.22 5.33 -1.99
CA LYS A 153 -0.82 5.16 -1.57
C LYS A 153 0.10 5.90 -2.52
N THR A 154 1.14 6.55 -1.97
CA THR A 154 2.04 7.39 -2.74
C THR A 154 2.91 6.62 -3.74
N SER A 155 3.54 5.52 -3.30
CA SER A 155 4.68 4.95 -4.03
C SER A 155 4.82 3.46 -3.85
N THR A 156 5.45 2.80 -4.83
CA THR A 156 5.84 1.37 -4.73
C THR A 156 7.12 1.18 -3.90
N GLY A 157 8.01 2.18 -3.87
CA GLY A 157 9.38 2.07 -3.37
C GLY A 157 10.39 1.54 -4.40
N PHE A 158 9.97 1.30 -5.65
CA PHE A 158 10.79 0.85 -6.78
C PHE A 158 10.93 1.90 -7.88
N GLY A 159 10.21 3.01 -7.76
CA GLY A 159 10.31 4.15 -8.67
C GLY A 159 11.53 5.02 -8.38
N THR A 160 11.59 6.17 -9.05
CA THR A 160 12.70 7.16 -8.93
C THR A 160 12.60 8.03 -7.67
N GLY A 161 11.46 7.97 -6.95
CA GLY A 161 11.22 8.72 -5.72
C GLY A 161 10.21 8.02 -4.81
N GLY A 162 10.11 8.48 -3.56
CA GLY A 162 9.19 7.95 -2.55
C GLY A 162 8.12 8.96 -2.12
N ALA A 163 7.58 8.78 -0.91
CA ALA A 163 6.63 9.71 -0.33
C ALA A 163 7.27 11.09 -0.07
N THR A 164 6.50 12.14 -0.33
CA THR A 164 6.83 13.51 0.07
C THR A 164 5.71 14.09 0.92
N ILE A 165 6.05 14.98 1.84
CA ILE A 165 5.07 15.68 2.69
C ILE A 165 4.03 16.41 1.83
N GLU A 166 4.50 17.06 0.76
CA GLU A 166 3.66 17.80 -0.18
C GLU A 166 2.62 16.89 -0.87
N ASP A 167 3.04 15.70 -1.34
CA ASP A 167 2.14 14.75 -1.98
C ASP A 167 1.13 14.17 -1.01
N VAL A 168 1.56 13.75 0.17
CA VAL A 168 0.67 13.22 1.21
C VAL A 168 -0.38 14.26 1.57
N LYS A 169 0.03 15.52 1.77
CA LYS A 169 -0.90 16.62 2.04
C LYS A 169 -1.87 16.86 0.89
N LEU A 170 -1.39 16.91 -0.35
CA LEU A 170 -2.24 17.07 -1.53
C LEU A 170 -3.28 15.95 -1.64
N MET A 171 -2.84 14.70 -1.44
CA MET A 171 -3.71 13.52 -1.47
C MET A 171 -4.77 13.61 -0.37
N LYS A 172 -4.37 13.90 0.89
CA LYS A 172 -5.29 14.01 2.03
C LYS A 172 -6.26 15.17 1.89
N ASP A 173 -5.79 16.35 1.48
CA ASP A 173 -6.64 17.52 1.25
C ASP A 173 -7.71 17.23 0.15
N THR A 174 -7.38 16.40 -0.84
CA THR A 174 -8.31 16.06 -1.94
C THR A 174 -9.37 15.05 -1.50
N VAL A 175 -8.96 13.95 -0.84
CA VAL A 175 -9.88 12.87 -0.46
C VAL A 175 -10.65 13.16 0.85
N GLY A 176 -10.13 14.05 1.68
CA GLY A 176 -10.75 14.37 2.98
C GLY A 176 -10.74 13.16 3.91
N ASN A 177 -11.89 12.86 4.51
CA ASN A 177 -12.08 11.72 5.41
C ASN A 177 -12.73 10.51 4.74
N GLU A 178 -12.94 10.57 3.43
CA GLU A 178 -13.64 9.51 2.70
C GLU A 178 -12.72 8.35 2.29
N VAL A 179 -11.43 8.64 2.12
CA VAL A 179 -10.38 7.68 1.79
C VAL A 179 -9.15 7.99 2.63
N GLU A 180 -8.48 6.96 3.10
CA GLU A 180 -7.26 7.13 3.88
C GLU A 180 -6.01 7.26 2.99
N VAL A 181 -4.90 7.75 3.56
CA VAL A 181 -3.64 7.94 2.83
C VAL A 181 -2.55 7.08 3.45
N LYS A 182 -1.88 6.27 2.59
CA LYS A 182 -0.68 5.52 2.95
C LYS A 182 0.55 6.20 2.34
N ALA A 183 1.52 6.58 3.16
CA ALA A 183 2.84 7.02 2.73
C ALA A 183 3.80 5.83 2.64
N ALA A 184 4.53 5.70 1.55
CA ALA A 184 5.51 4.62 1.35
C ALA A 184 6.66 5.05 0.43
N GLY A 185 7.82 4.39 0.60
CA GLY A 185 9.03 4.67 -0.15
C GLY A 185 9.87 5.79 0.45
N GLY A 186 11.13 5.51 0.77
CA GLY A 186 12.08 6.48 1.28
C GLY A 186 11.88 6.88 2.76
N ILE A 187 11.11 6.13 3.54
CA ILE A 187 10.84 6.43 4.96
C ILE A 187 11.71 5.51 5.82
N HIS A 188 12.66 6.09 6.58
CA HIS A 188 13.69 5.34 7.30
C HIS A 188 13.87 5.74 8.77
N SER A 189 13.22 6.82 9.23
CA SER A 189 13.38 7.35 10.59
C SER A 189 12.03 7.72 11.23
N TYR A 190 12.01 7.78 12.55
CA TYR A 190 10.83 8.25 13.30
C TYR A 190 10.44 9.70 12.94
N ALA A 191 11.44 10.57 12.71
CA ALA A 191 11.19 11.95 12.32
C ALA A 191 10.40 12.02 10.99
N GLU A 192 10.81 11.27 9.96
CA GLU A 192 10.10 11.20 8.68
C GLU A 192 8.69 10.64 8.82
N VAL A 193 8.49 9.60 9.64
CA VAL A 193 7.15 9.04 9.91
C VAL A 193 6.25 10.09 10.55
N LYS A 194 6.76 10.83 11.53
CA LYS A 194 6.01 11.91 12.21
C LYS A 194 5.54 12.96 11.22
N GLU A 195 6.43 13.41 10.33
CA GLU A 195 6.08 14.39 9.29
C GLU A 195 5.01 13.86 8.33
N MET A 196 5.06 12.57 7.93
CA MET A 196 4.02 11.95 7.08
C MET A 196 2.66 11.87 7.79
N ILE A 197 2.65 11.54 9.09
CA ILE A 197 1.42 11.51 9.89
C ILE A 197 0.85 12.93 10.05
N GLU A 198 1.68 13.93 10.33
CA GLU A 198 1.26 15.33 10.42
C GLU A 198 0.72 15.85 9.08
N ALA A 199 1.23 15.35 7.95
CA ALA A 199 0.70 15.66 6.61
C ALA A 199 -0.62 14.94 6.29
N GLY A 200 -1.06 13.97 7.12
CA GLY A 200 -2.33 13.28 7.00
C GLY A 200 -2.27 11.80 6.62
N ALA A 201 -1.08 11.18 6.60
CA ALA A 201 -0.98 9.74 6.43
C ALA A 201 -1.49 9.00 7.68
N THR A 202 -2.28 7.95 7.46
CA THR A 202 -2.81 7.06 8.51
C THR A 202 -2.22 5.65 8.41
N ARG A 203 -1.39 5.39 7.40
CA ARG A 203 -0.65 4.15 7.21
C ARG A 203 0.74 4.47 6.63
N ILE A 204 1.74 3.72 7.05
CA ILE A 204 3.14 3.85 6.62
C ILE A 204 3.63 2.51 6.06
N GLY A 205 4.12 2.51 4.85
CA GLY A 205 4.81 1.35 4.26
C GLY A 205 6.31 1.50 4.40
N ALA A 206 6.95 0.68 5.22
CA ALA A 206 8.39 0.74 5.45
C ALA A 206 9.03 -0.64 5.60
N SER A 207 10.25 -0.79 5.10
CA SER A 207 11.13 -1.93 5.41
C SER A 207 11.97 -1.68 6.68
N ALA A 208 12.12 -0.43 7.09
CA ALA A 208 12.88 0.00 8.28
C ALA A 208 12.03 0.05 9.55
N THR A 209 10.86 -0.61 9.58
CA THR A 209 9.87 -0.54 10.69
C THR A 209 10.49 -0.80 12.05
N VAL A 210 11.36 -1.81 12.17
CA VAL A 210 12.02 -2.16 13.46
C VAL A 210 12.83 -0.98 13.98
N GLN A 211 13.71 -0.42 13.15
CA GLN A 211 14.54 0.73 13.50
C GLN A 211 13.68 1.94 13.88
N ILE A 212 12.64 2.23 13.13
CA ILE A 212 11.75 3.38 13.37
C ILE A 212 11.04 3.26 14.72
N ILE A 213 10.55 2.06 15.06
CA ILE A 213 9.87 1.82 16.34
C ILE A 213 10.88 1.86 17.51
N GLU A 214 12.11 1.39 17.32
CA GLU A 214 13.16 1.54 18.31
C GLU A 214 13.53 3.01 18.57
N GLU A 215 13.53 3.86 17.54
CA GLU A 215 13.74 5.30 17.67
C GLU A 215 12.59 5.98 18.45
N TYR A 216 11.36 5.57 18.18
CA TYR A 216 10.18 6.09 18.89
C TYR A 216 10.19 5.78 20.38
N ASN A 217 10.75 4.62 20.79
CA ASN A 217 10.77 4.16 22.18
C ASN A 217 11.95 4.70 23.01
N LYS A 218 12.86 5.49 22.41
CA LYS A 218 14.00 6.15 23.09
C LYS A 218 13.64 7.51 23.63
#